data_b89b616e234a30bae680dd1d5c191d6f
#
_entry.id   b89b616e234a30bae680dd1d5c191d6f
#
_cell.length_a   1.000
_cell.length_b   1.000
_cell.length_c   1.000
_cell.angle_alpha   90.00
_cell.angle_beta   90.00
_cell.angle_gamma   90.00
#
_symmetry.space_group_name_H-M   'P 1'
#
loop_
_entity.id
_entity.type
_entity.pdbx_description
1 polymer ?
#
loop_
_entity_poly.entity_id
_entity_poly.type
_entity_poly.pdbx_seq_one_letter_code
_entity_poly.pdbx_strand_id
1 'polypeptide(L)' 'KLNNILKKGFAVVLDKSGNIIQRSKKIKLSDEICVNFSDGKVGAKIIEKK' A
#
# COMPACT_ATOMS: atom_id res chain seq x y z
N LYS A 1 0.24 -12.81 8.76
CA LYS A 1 -0.64 -12.74 7.59
C LYS A 1 -1.36 -11.42 7.53
N LEU A 2 -1.89 -11.09 6.35
CA LEU A 2 -2.53 -9.80 6.12
C LEU A 2 -3.66 -9.51 7.12
N ASN A 3 -4.47 -10.51 7.41
CA ASN A 3 -5.61 -10.30 8.32
C ASN A 3 -5.16 -9.85 9.71
N ASN A 4 -4.09 -10.43 10.23
CA ASN A 4 -3.61 -10.04 11.55
C ASN A 4 -3.04 -8.63 11.54
N ILE A 5 -2.34 -8.28 10.47
CA ILE A 5 -1.77 -6.95 10.34
C ILE A 5 -2.88 -5.90 10.29
N LEU A 6 -3.91 -6.16 9.49
CA LEU A 6 -5.01 -5.21 9.34
C LEU A 6 -5.82 -5.08 10.62
N LYS A 7 -6.02 -6.17 11.36
CA LYS A 7 -6.76 -6.13 12.61
C LYS A 7 -6.05 -5.31 13.68
N LYS A 8 -4.74 -5.21 13.60
CA LYS A 8 -3.96 -4.40 14.55
C LYS A 8 -3.95 -2.92 14.19
N GLY A 9 -4.66 -2.54 13.14
CA GLY A 9 -4.75 -1.15 12.74
C GLY A 9 -3.70 -0.70 11.75
N PHE A 10 -2.89 -1.62 11.24
CA PHE A 10 -1.91 -1.29 10.21
C PHE A 10 -2.55 -1.37 8.84
N ALA A 11 -2.02 -0.61 7.90
CA ALA A 11 -2.41 -0.70 6.51
C ALA A 11 -1.35 -1.46 5.72
N VAL A 12 -1.77 -2.04 4.60
CA VAL A 12 -0.86 -2.76 3.70
C VAL A 12 -0.87 -2.08 2.35
N VAL A 13 0.30 -1.78 1.82
CA VAL A 13 0.45 -1.12 0.53
C VAL A 13 0.74 -2.16 -0.54
N LEU A 14 -0.03 -2.14 -1.61
CA LEU A 14 0.12 -3.05 -2.73
C LEU A 14 0.36 -2.26 -4.02
N ASP A 15 1.11 -2.86 -4.94
CA ASP A 15 1.25 -2.29 -6.26
C ASP A 15 0.07 -2.69 -7.15
N LYS A 16 0.12 -2.27 -8.42
CA LYS A 16 -0.97 -2.58 -9.35
C LYS A 16 -1.15 -4.07 -9.60
N SER A 17 -0.09 -4.83 -9.43
CA SER A 17 -0.13 -6.27 -9.62
C SER A 17 -0.59 -7.04 -8.40
N GLY A 18 -0.81 -6.34 -7.29
CA GLY A 18 -1.24 -6.96 -6.05
C GLY A 18 -0.10 -7.43 -5.16
N ASN A 19 1.13 -7.03 -5.46
CA ASN A 19 2.29 -7.38 -4.65
C ASN A 19 2.47 -6.40 -3.51
N ILE A 20 2.83 -6.92 -2.34
CA ILE A 20 3.06 -6.08 -1.17
C ILE A 20 4.34 -5.26 -1.39
N ILE A 21 4.23 -3.95 -1.14
CA ILE A 21 5.37 -3.06 -1.21
C ILE A 21 5.88 -2.81 0.20
N GLN A 22 7.12 -3.20 0.47
CA GLN A 22 7.69 -3.07 1.80
C GLN A 22 8.74 -1.97 1.90
N ARG A 23 9.21 -1.45 0.78
CA ARG A 23 10.27 -0.45 0.77
C ARG A 23 9.95 0.68 -0.18
N SER A 24 10.25 1.90 0.25
CA SER A 24 9.93 3.09 -0.54
C SER A 24 10.68 3.12 -1.87
N LYS A 25 11.85 2.53 -1.94
CA LYS A 25 12.62 2.56 -3.18
C LYS A 25 12.01 1.72 -4.30
N LYS A 26 11.01 0.91 -3.98
CA LYS A 26 10.28 0.16 -4.98
C LYS A 26 9.14 0.96 -5.59
N ILE A 27 8.92 2.17 -5.11
CA ILE A 27 7.86 3.06 -5.57
C ILE A 27 8.49 4.24 -6.28
N LYS A 28 7.89 4.69 -7.36
CA LYS A 28 8.34 5.86 -8.10
C LYS A 28 7.26 6.93 -8.08
N LEU A 29 7.66 8.15 -8.33
CA LEU A 29 6.69 9.25 -8.49
C LEU A 29 5.70 8.89 -9.59
N SER A 30 4.45 9.25 -9.37
CA SER A 30 3.32 9.00 -10.27
C SER A 30 2.87 7.53 -10.31
N ASP A 31 3.49 6.65 -9.55
CA ASP A 31 3.01 5.28 -9.44
C ASP A 31 1.65 5.27 -8.75
N GLU A 32 0.79 4.38 -9.20
CA GLU A 32 -0.49 4.15 -8.53
C GLU A 32 -0.36 2.94 -7.63
N ILE A 33 -0.83 3.08 -6.41
CA ILE A 33 -0.77 2.02 -5.42
C ILE A 33 -2.15 1.81 -4.82
N CYS A 34 -2.31 0.71 -4.12
CA CYS A 34 -3.52 0.42 -3.39
C CYS A 34 -3.16 0.26 -1.92
N VAL A 35 -3.90 0.97 -1.06
CA VAL A 35 -3.71 0.87 0.38
C VAL A 35 -4.88 0.10 0.96
N ASN A 36 -4.60 -1.04 1.56
CA ASN A 36 -5.64 -1.89 2.16
C ASN A 36 -5.73 -1.63 3.65
N PHE A 37 -6.94 -1.28 4.09
CA PHE A 37 -7.27 -1.18 5.51
C PHE A 37 -8.16 -2.35 5.88
N SER A 38 -8.39 -2.52 7.19
CA SER A 38 -9.26 -3.60 7.65
C SER A 38 -10.70 -3.44 7.17
N ASP A 39 -11.12 -2.21 6.90
CA ASP A 39 -12.50 -1.91 6.51
C ASP A 39 -12.64 -1.53 5.04
N GLY A 40 -11.57 -1.60 4.26
CA GLY A 40 -11.68 -1.26 2.84
C GLY A 40 -10.35 -0.99 2.19
N LYS A 41 -10.41 -0.55 0.93
CA LYS A 41 -9.25 -0.25 0.13
C LYS A 41 -9.33 1.17 -0.41
N VAL A 42 -8.16 1.79 -0.58
CA VAL A 42 -8.07 3.12 -1.15
C VAL A 42 -6.99 3.12 -2.23
N GLY A 43 -7.32 3.62 -3.41
CA GLY A 43 -6.33 3.85 -4.46
C GLY A 43 -5.63 5.17 -4.21
N ALA A 44 -4.33 5.21 -4.46
CA ALA A 44 -3.55 6.42 -4.25
C ALA A 44 -2.47 6.55 -5.32
N LYS A 45 -1.99 7.77 -5.49
CA LYS A 45 -0.93 8.07 -6.44
C LYS A 45 0.23 8.72 -5.69
N ILE A 46 1.43 8.33 -6.04
CA ILE A 46 2.63 8.86 -5.37
C ILE A 46 2.92 10.26 -5.91
N ILE A 47 2.77 11.25 -5.08
CA ILE A 47 3.00 12.65 -5.47
C ILE A 47 4.30 13.20 -4.89
N GLU A 48 4.89 12.51 -3.94
CA GLU A 48 6.11 12.96 -3.30
C GLU A 48 6.88 11.74 -2.81
N LYS A 49 8.19 11.78 -2.97
CA LYS A 49 9.05 10.70 -2.49
C LYS A 49 10.32 11.31 -1.92
N LYS A 50 10.58 11.04 -0.66
CA LYS A 50 11.77 11.55 0.04
C LYS A 50 12.72 10.45 0.42
#